data_7e9f9a0e1962f43b474f64204336780f
#
_entry.id   7e9f9a0e1962f43b474f64204336780f
#
_cell.length_a   1.000
_cell.length_b   1.000
_cell.length_c   1.000
_cell.angle_alpha   90.00
_cell.angle_beta   90.00
_cell.angle_gamma   90.00
#
_symmetry.space_group_name_H-M   'P 1'
#
loop_
_entity.id
_entity.type
_entity.pdbx_description
1 polymer ?
#
loop_
_entity_poly.entity_id
_entity_poly.type
_entity_poly.pdbx_seq_one_letter_code
_entity_poly.pdbx_strand_id
1 'polypeptide(L)'
;VIDEVHAADEYMETYLEAVLTWLGMYGIPVVLLSATLPPARRSALLEAYRRGRGSSGAGAEPVDGMIGYPAISTVSSAGVCVHEIQGEAEVPKRIIPTSLGSPREIAELLDHELAEGGCAVVIRNTVREAQETYEAVRSVFGREQATLLHSRFLAAERVARDRCMLELFGKDSVQRPFRHVVVATQVIEQSLDVDFDLMLTDPAPMDLVLQRIGRLHRHDRGDRPVRLREARCLVLVE
;
A
#
# COMPACT_ATOMS: atom_id res chain seq x y z
N VAL A 1 -4.01 17.20 11.45
CA VAL A 1 -3.34 16.13 10.73
C VAL A 1 -4.12 15.85 9.45
N ILE A 2 -3.42 15.72 8.32
CA ILE A 2 -3.98 15.29 7.03
C ILE A 2 -3.18 14.06 6.64
N ASP A 3 -3.89 12.95 6.45
CA ASP A 3 -3.29 11.66 6.14
C ASP A 3 -3.48 11.31 4.66
N GLU A 4 -2.65 10.38 4.17
CA GLU A 4 -2.70 9.85 2.80
C GLU A 4 -2.64 10.94 1.71
N VAL A 5 -1.81 11.99 1.90
CA VAL A 5 -1.76 13.13 0.97
C VAL A 5 -1.29 12.77 -0.44
N HIS A 6 -0.73 11.58 -0.63
CA HIS A 6 -0.36 11.04 -1.95
C HIS A 6 -1.57 10.53 -2.75
N ALA A 7 -2.69 10.23 -2.10
CA ALA A 7 -3.90 9.73 -2.75
C ALA A 7 -4.75 10.85 -3.38
N ALA A 8 -4.32 12.09 -3.29
CA ALA A 8 -5.02 13.23 -3.89
C ALA A 8 -4.88 13.22 -5.42
N ASP A 9 -6.01 13.33 -6.14
CA ASP A 9 -6.02 13.60 -7.56
C ASP A 9 -5.67 15.08 -7.85
N GLU A 10 -5.49 15.46 -9.11
CA GLU A 10 -5.08 16.80 -9.52
C GLU A 10 -6.00 17.91 -8.98
N TYR A 11 -7.31 17.64 -8.90
CA TYR A 11 -8.27 18.57 -8.31
C TYR A 11 -8.06 18.71 -6.79
N MET A 12 -7.97 17.58 -6.10
CA MET A 12 -7.72 17.54 -4.65
C MET A 12 -6.37 18.16 -4.29
N GLU A 13 -5.37 18.01 -5.15
CA GLU A 13 -4.06 18.64 -4.98
C GLU A 13 -4.15 20.15 -4.93
N THR A 14 -4.83 20.77 -5.90
CA THR A 14 -5.06 22.23 -5.94
C THR A 14 -5.81 22.71 -4.70
N TYR A 15 -6.82 21.95 -4.27
CA TYR A 15 -7.59 22.24 -3.07
C TYR A 15 -6.73 22.17 -1.80
N LEU A 16 -5.90 21.13 -1.69
CA LEU A 16 -5.00 20.95 -0.55
C LEU A 16 -3.98 22.08 -0.42
N GLU A 17 -3.43 22.57 -1.53
CA GLU A 17 -2.53 23.73 -1.53
C GLU A 17 -3.23 25.01 -1.06
N ALA A 18 -4.47 25.24 -1.49
CA ALA A 18 -5.27 26.37 -1.01
C ALA A 18 -5.55 26.28 0.49
N VAL A 19 -5.92 25.10 0.98
CA VAL A 19 -6.14 24.84 2.42
C VAL A 19 -4.86 25.06 3.21
N LEU A 20 -3.72 24.58 2.75
CA LEU A 20 -2.43 24.79 3.42
C LEU A 20 -2.04 26.25 3.48
N THR A 21 -2.31 27.00 2.41
CA THR A 21 -2.10 28.45 2.40
C THR A 21 -2.94 29.14 3.47
N TRP A 22 -4.22 28.80 3.59
CA TRP A 22 -5.09 29.37 4.65
C TRP A 22 -4.64 28.98 6.05
N LEU A 23 -4.31 27.70 6.27
CA LEU A 23 -3.81 27.23 7.57
C LEU A 23 -2.50 27.95 7.95
N GLY A 24 -1.63 28.20 6.97
CA GLY A 24 -0.44 29.03 7.16
C GLY A 24 -0.77 30.45 7.56
N MET A 25 -1.74 31.12 6.91
CA MET A 25 -2.19 32.46 7.26
C MET A 25 -2.70 32.58 8.71
N TYR A 26 -3.39 31.55 9.18
CA TYR A 26 -3.89 31.49 10.56
C TYR A 26 -2.84 31.00 11.56
N GLY A 27 -1.64 30.63 11.11
CA GLY A 27 -0.58 30.10 11.97
C GLY A 27 -0.90 28.76 12.59
N ILE A 28 -1.83 27.98 11.99
CA ILE A 28 -2.25 26.68 12.50
C ILE A 28 -1.19 25.64 12.16
N PRO A 29 -0.66 24.89 13.14
CA PRO A 29 0.29 23.81 12.86
C PRO A 29 -0.38 22.69 12.08
N VAL A 30 0.33 22.18 11.07
CA VAL A 30 -0.15 21.10 10.18
C VAL A 30 0.82 19.94 10.19
N VAL A 31 0.30 18.73 10.24
CA VAL A 31 1.05 17.48 10.01
C VAL A 31 0.46 16.80 8.79
N LEU A 32 1.30 16.54 7.79
CA LEU A 32 0.95 15.77 6.59
C LEU A 32 1.62 14.39 6.70
N LEU A 33 0.86 13.34 6.46
CA LEU A 33 1.35 11.97 6.43
C LEU A 33 1.21 11.41 5.02
N SER A 34 2.24 10.70 4.58
CA SER A 34 2.26 10.10 3.24
C SER A 34 3.20 8.90 3.22
N ALA A 35 2.77 7.80 2.60
CA ALA A 35 3.63 6.65 2.36
C ALA A 35 4.62 6.92 1.21
N THR A 36 4.19 7.67 0.19
CA THR A 36 5.00 8.04 -0.97
C THR A 36 4.71 9.48 -1.32
N LEU A 37 5.73 10.32 -1.45
CA LEU A 37 5.55 11.72 -1.81
C LEU A 37 6.68 12.16 -2.75
N PRO A 38 6.40 12.34 -4.05
CA PRO A 38 7.40 12.82 -5.00
C PRO A 38 8.01 14.15 -4.57
N PRO A 39 9.32 14.40 -4.82
CA PRO A 39 9.99 15.61 -4.37
C PRO A 39 9.30 16.91 -4.81
N ALA A 40 8.84 16.98 -6.05
CA ALA A 40 8.12 18.16 -6.58
C ALA A 40 6.83 18.41 -5.80
N ARG A 41 6.06 17.34 -5.49
CA ARG A 41 4.83 17.44 -4.72
C ARG A 41 5.08 17.88 -3.28
N ARG A 42 6.08 17.31 -2.64
CA ARG A 42 6.52 17.73 -1.31
C ARG A 42 6.86 19.22 -1.27
N SER A 43 7.64 19.69 -2.23
CA SER A 43 8.04 21.10 -2.34
C SER A 43 6.83 22.01 -2.53
N ALA A 44 5.86 21.65 -3.36
CA ALA A 44 4.63 22.41 -3.57
C ALA A 44 3.81 22.55 -2.29
N LEU A 45 3.64 21.48 -1.52
CA LEU A 45 2.89 21.50 -0.26
C LEU A 45 3.59 22.38 0.81
N LEU A 46 4.90 22.26 0.95
CA LEU A 46 5.69 23.08 1.88
C LEU A 46 5.61 24.57 1.50
N GLU A 47 5.71 24.88 0.21
CA GLU A 47 5.64 26.26 -0.29
C GLU A 47 4.24 26.85 -0.14
N ALA A 48 3.17 26.09 -0.35
CA ALA A 48 1.81 26.54 -0.12
C ALA A 48 1.60 26.99 1.33
N TYR A 49 2.08 26.21 2.29
CA TYR A 49 2.00 26.58 3.70
C TYR A 49 2.86 27.82 4.04
N ARG A 50 4.10 27.89 3.52
CA ARG A 50 5.00 29.04 3.70
C ARG A 50 4.41 30.32 3.15
N ARG A 51 3.81 30.29 1.96
CA ARG A 51 3.12 31.41 1.33
C ARG A 51 2.05 31.98 2.24
N GLY A 52 1.26 31.11 2.87
CA GLY A 52 0.26 31.51 3.86
C GLY A 52 0.88 32.24 5.07
N ARG A 53 2.02 31.79 5.55
CA ARG A 53 2.72 32.44 6.67
C ARG A 53 3.38 33.79 6.33
N GLY A 54 3.28 34.24 5.09
CA GLY A 54 3.94 35.49 4.65
C GLY A 54 5.47 35.37 4.57
N SER A 55 6.01 34.13 4.63
CA SER A 55 7.43 33.87 4.57
C SER A 55 7.89 33.73 3.11
N SER A 56 7.79 34.78 2.32
CA SER A 56 8.31 34.82 0.94
C SER A 56 9.82 35.17 0.94
N GLY A 57 10.59 34.58 1.83
CA GLY A 57 12.04 34.78 1.92
C GLY A 57 12.81 33.89 0.99
N ALA A 58 13.61 34.44 0.10
CA ALA A 58 14.67 33.79 -0.64
C ALA A 58 15.66 33.12 0.32
N GLY A 59 15.50 31.86 0.61
CA GLY A 59 16.34 31.13 1.58
C GLY A 59 16.01 29.65 1.75
N ALA A 60 14.97 29.17 1.11
CA ALA A 60 14.82 27.74 0.99
C ALA A 60 15.45 27.32 -0.35
N GLU A 61 16.62 26.75 -0.31
CA GLU A 61 17.06 25.92 -1.42
C GLU A 61 15.91 24.96 -1.74
N PRO A 62 15.52 24.82 -3.02
CA PRO A 62 14.60 23.76 -3.39
C PRO A 62 15.21 22.49 -2.82
N VAL A 63 14.43 21.76 -2.00
CA VAL A 63 14.85 20.45 -1.50
C VAL A 63 14.72 19.49 -2.69
N ASP A 64 15.49 19.74 -3.74
CA ASP A 64 15.50 19.08 -5.04
C ASP A 64 16.43 17.85 -5.05
N GLY A 65 16.81 17.35 -3.90
CA GLY A 65 17.57 16.12 -3.78
C GLY A 65 16.68 14.90 -3.58
N MET A 66 17.14 13.75 -4.08
CA MET A 66 16.63 12.47 -3.58
C MET A 66 16.93 12.40 -2.09
N ILE A 67 15.87 12.51 -1.28
CA ILE A 67 15.97 12.36 0.17
C ILE A 67 15.76 10.89 0.47
N GLY A 68 16.59 10.35 1.36
CA GLY A 68 16.41 9.00 1.86
C GLY A 68 15.02 8.81 2.48
N TYR A 69 14.53 7.61 2.47
CA TYR A 69 13.25 7.21 3.07
C TYR A 69 13.54 6.31 4.29
N PRO A 70 12.85 6.50 5.41
CA PRO A 70 11.85 7.55 5.71
C PRO A 70 12.48 8.92 6.02
N ALA A 71 11.74 10.01 5.81
CA ALA A 71 12.18 11.37 6.09
C ALA A 71 11.08 12.25 6.67
N ILE A 72 11.46 13.22 7.50
CA ILE A 72 10.58 14.25 8.04
C ILE A 72 11.00 15.59 7.46
N SER A 73 10.08 16.28 6.77
CA SER A 73 10.29 17.65 6.32
C SER A 73 9.52 18.62 7.23
N THR A 74 10.19 19.61 7.77
CA THR A 74 9.58 20.62 8.65
C THR A 74 9.69 22.00 8.06
N VAL A 75 8.65 22.83 8.29
CA VAL A 75 8.60 24.23 7.93
C VAL A 75 8.48 25.06 9.19
N SER A 76 9.40 26.02 9.38
CA SER A 76 9.39 26.98 10.47
C SER A 76 9.67 28.39 9.97
N SER A 77 9.70 29.37 10.86
CA SER A 77 10.14 30.74 10.54
C SER A 77 11.62 30.77 10.10
N ALA A 78 12.42 29.78 10.48
CA ALA A 78 13.83 29.67 10.11
C ALA A 78 14.05 29.06 8.71
N GLY A 79 13.00 28.52 8.08
CA GLY A 79 13.08 27.88 6.77
C GLY A 79 12.52 26.46 6.74
N VAL A 80 12.92 25.71 5.70
CA VAL A 80 12.63 24.28 5.54
C VAL A 80 13.82 23.47 6.01
N CYS A 81 13.56 22.44 6.80
CA CYS A 81 14.56 21.47 7.22
C CYS A 81 14.09 20.07 6.92
N VAL A 82 14.99 19.21 6.46
CA VAL A 82 14.70 17.79 6.16
C VAL A 82 15.59 16.92 7.01
N HIS A 83 14.97 15.97 7.68
CA HIS A 83 15.64 14.97 8.51
C HIS A 83 15.39 13.58 7.92
N GLU A 84 16.44 12.96 7.43
CA GLU A 84 16.40 11.53 7.09
C GLU A 84 16.41 10.70 8.38
N ILE A 85 15.54 9.72 8.45
CA ILE A 85 15.47 8.80 9.57
C ILE A 85 16.15 7.51 9.15
N GLN A 86 17.07 7.02 9.97
CA GLN A 86 17.62 5.69 9.75
C GLN A 86 16.53 4.67 10.08
N GLY A 87 15.95 4.07 9.03
CA GLY A 87 15.01 2.97 9.16
C GLY A 87 15.74 1.63 9.38
N GLU A 88 15.03 0.66 9.92
CA GLU A 88 15.50 -0.74 9.89
C GLU A 88 15.60 -1.19 8.43
N ALA A 89 16.60 -2.04 8.14
CA ALA A 89 16.79 -2.59 6.81
C ALA A 89 15.52 -3.38 6.40
N GLU A 90 14.81 -2.87 5.40
CA GLU A 90 13.64 -3.59 4.88
C GLU A 90 14.07 -4.88 4.18
N VAL A 91 13.25 -5.92 4.32
CA VAL A 91 13.42 -7.16 3.54
C VAL A 91 13.30 -6.82 2.05
N PRO A 92 14.31 -7.15 1.22
CA PRO A 92 14.25 -6.90 -0.21
C PRO A 92 13.03 -7.57 -0.84
N LYS A 93 12.24 -6.82 -1.60
CA LYS A 93 11.05 -7.31 -2.28
C LYS A 93 11.28 -7.34 -3.78
N ARG A 94 11.06 -8.50 -4.41
CA ARG A 94 11.27 -8.68 -5.85
C ARG A 94 9.95 -8.52 -6.61
N ILE A 95 9.95 -7.66 -7.60
CA ILE A 95 8.85 -7.51 -8.57
C ILE A 95 9.20 -8.33 -9.80
N ILE A 96 8.32 -9.25 -10.19
CA ILE A 96 8.55 -10.20 -11.29
C ILE A 96 7.38 -10.08 -12.27
N PRO A 97 7.58 -9.52 -13.46
CA PRO A 97 6.56 -9.60 -14.52
C PRO A 97 6.28 -11.06 -14.85
N THR A 98 5.02 -11.45 -14.85
CA THR A 98 4.60 -12.84 -15.02
C THR A 98 3.45 -12.91 -16.03
N SER A 99 3.65 -13.62 -17.13
CA SER A 99 2.59 -13.82 -18.12
C SER A 99 1.68 -14.95 -17.67
N LEU A 100 0.45 -14.60 -17.29
CA LEU A 100 -0.63 -15.52 -16.94
C LEU A 100 -1.91 -15.01 -17.58
N GLY A 101 -2.45 -15.78 -18.52
CA GLY A 101 -3.56 -15.36 -19.36
C GLY A 101 -4.95 -15.62 -18.77
N SER A 102 -5.07 -16.46 -17.74
CA SER A 102 -6.38 -16.86 -17.25
C SER A 102 -6.45 -17.00 -15.72
N PRO A 103 -7.65 -16.82 -15.12
CA PRO A 103 -7.88 -17.10 -13.70
C PRO A 103 -7.49 -18.53 -13.28
N ARG A 104 -7.60 -19.48 -14.19
CA ARG A 104 -7.24 -20.88 -13.93
C ARG A 104 -5.72 -21.05 -13.78
N GLU A 105 -4.93 -20.42 -14.65
CA GLU A 105 -3.46 -20.45 -14.55
C GLU A 105 -2.98 -19.80 -13.26
N ILE A 106 -3.64 -18.72 -12.82
CA ILE A 106 -3.39 -18.10 -11.52
C ILE A 106 -3.63 -19.09 -10.38
N ALA A 107 -4.75 -19.81 -10.40
CA ALA A 107 -5.09 -20.77 -9.36
C ALA A 107 -4.12 -21.97 -9.35
N GLU A 108 -3.70 -22.48 -10.52
CA GLU A 108 -2.72 -23.58 -10.66
C GLU A 108 -1.33 -23.14 -10.16
N LEU A 109 -0.89 -21.91 -10.48
CA LEU A 109 0.35 -21.35 -9.96
C LEU A 109 0.32 -21.26 -8.43
N LEU A 110 -0.77 -20.71 -7.87
CA LEU A 110 -0.93 -20.58 -6.42
C LEU A 110 -0.94 -21.96 -5.73
N ASP A 111 -1.57 -22.96 -6.32
CA ASP A 111 -1.58 -24.33 -5.81
C ASP A 111 -0.16 -24.89 -5.69
N HIS A 112 0.66 -24.68 -6.72
CA HIS A 112 2.06 -25.08 -6.73
C HIS A 112 2.91 -24.29 -5.72
N GLU A 113 2.76 -22.98 -5.66
CA GLU A 113 3.55 -22.10 -4.78
C GLU A 113 3.22 -22.31 -3.30
N LEU A 114 1.95 -22.59 -2.98
CA LEU A 114 1.46 -22.80 -1.62
C LEU A 114 1.38 -24.28 -1.23
N ALA A 115 2.03 -25.18 -1.96
CA ALA A 115 1.98 -26.62 -1.66
C ALA A 115 2.51 -26.97 -0.26
N GLU A 116 3.49 -26.21 0.24
CA GLU A 116 4.07 -26.36 1.58
C GLU A 116 3.43 -25.40 2.62
N GLY A 117 2.29 -24.81 2.29
CA GLY A 117 1.61 -23.80 3.11
C GLY A 117 1.92 -22.38 2.66
N GLY A 118 1.41 -21.41 3.44
CA GLY A 118 1.59 -19.97 3.20
C GLY A 118 0.30 -19.26 2.77
N CYS A 119 0.32 -17.95 2.84
CA CYS A 119 -0.82 -17.09 2.57
C CYS A 119 -0.49 -16.15 1.40
N ALA A 120 -1.29 -16.22 0.35
CA ALA A 120 -1.13 -15.36 -0.82
C ALA A 120 -2.27 -14.35 -0.96
N VAL A 121 -1.97 -13.24 -1.62
CA VAL A 121 -2.97 -12.27 -2.07
C VAL A 121 -2.90 -12.11 -3.59
N VAL A 122 -4.07 -12.08 -4.24
CA VAL A 122 -4.23 -11.72 -5.66
C VAL A 122 -5.02 -10.42 -5.74
N ILE A 123 -4.41 -9.37 -6.28
CA ILE A 123 -5.04 -8.05 -6.40
C ILE A 123 -5.41 -7.80 -7.85
N ARG A 124 -6.72 -7.70 -8.12
CA ARG A 124 -7.26 -7.45 -9.44
C ARG A 124 -7.77 -6.01 -9.55
N ASN A 125 -7.67 -5.44 -10.73
CA ASN A 125 -8.08 -4.05 -10.96
C ASN A 125 -9.61 -3.87 -11.01
N THR A 126 -10.36 -4.91 -11.33
CA THR A 126 -11.83 -4.85 -11.39
C THR A 126 -12.49 -5.88 -10.49
N VAL A 127 -13.71 -5.57 -10.03
CA VAL A 127 -14.52 -6.51 -9.23
C VAL A 127 -14.85 -7.78 -10.01
N ARG A 128 -15.09 -7.66 -11.33
CA ARG A 128 -15.40 -8.80 -12.19
C ARG A 128 -14.22 -9.77 -12.25
N GLU A 129 -13.03 -9.27 -12.55
CA GLU A 129 -11.81 -10.10 -12.58
C GLU A 129 -11.50 -10.72 -11.23
N ALA A 130 -11.72 -9.99 -10.13
CA ALA A 130 -11.56 -10.53 -8.78
C ALA A 130 -12.54 -11.68 -8.53
N GLN A 131 -13.80 -11.55 -8.95
CA GLN A 131 -14.80 -12.61 -8.83
C GLN A 131 -14.45 -13.84 -9.68
N GLU A 132 -14.07 -13.66 -10.95
CA GLU A 132 -13.66 -14.74 -11.85
C GLU A 132 -12.42 -15.47 -11.29
N THR A 133 -11.42 -14.72 -10.81
CA THR A 133 -10.23 -15.28 -10.17
C THR A 133 -10.58 -16.02 -8.87
N TYR A 134 -11.47 -15.47 -8.04
CA TYR A 134 -11.92 -16.13 -6.82
C TYR A 134 -12.60 -17.46 -7.09
N GLU A 135 -13.47 -17.54 -8.10
CA GLU A 135 -14.14 -18.81 -8.45
C GLU A 135 -13.12 -19.86 -8.91
N ALA A 136 -12.10 -19.49 -9.68
CA ALA A 136 -11.02 -20.38 -10.07
C ALA A 136 -10.21 -20.84 -8.85
N VAL A 137 -9.80 -19.93 -7.98
CA VAL A 137 -9.08 -20.25 -6.74
C VAL A 137 -9.93 -21.14 -5.83
N ARG A 138 -11.20 -20.81 -5.65
CA ARG A 138 -12.13 -21.61 -4.83
C ARG A 138 -12.29 -23.03 -5.34
N SER A 139 -12.24 -23.24 -6.66
CA SER A 139 -12.35 -24.59 -7.25
C SER A 139 -11.16 -25.47 -6.91
N VAL A 140 -9.97 -24.90 -6.68
CA VAL A 140 -8.73 -25.61 -6.36
C VAL A 140 -8.51 -25.71 -4.85
N PHE A 141 -8.71 -24.61 -4.11
CA PHE A 141 -8.40 -24.49 -2.68
C PHE A 141 -9.56 -24.86 -1.75
N GLY A 142 -10.78 -24.86 -2.29
CA GLY A 142 -12.00 -24.96 -1.48
C GLY A 142 -12.41 -23.62 -0.85
N ARG A 143 -13.64 -23.58 -0.31
CA ARG A 143 -14.25 -22.36 0.22
C ARG A 143 -13.55 -21.85 1.50
N GLU A 144 -13.00 -22.74 2.29
CA GLU A 144 -12.39 -22.39 3.58
C GLU A 144 -10.99 -21.77 3.43
N GLN A 145 -10.32 -22.05 2.31
CA GLN A 145 -8.97 -21.53 2.02
C GLN A 145 -8.96 -20.40 1.00
N ALA A 146 -10.13 -19.84 0.67
CA ALA A 146 -10.25 -18.73 -0.27
C ALA A 146 -11.18 -17.64 0.28
N THR A 147 -10.74 -16.39 0.19
CA THR A 147 -11.54 -15.23 0.60
C THR A 147 -11.59 -14.20 -0.53
N LEU A 148 -12.78 -13.61 -0.75
CA LEU A 148 -12.99 -12.53 -1.71
C LEU A 148 -13.23 -11.21 -0.98
N LEU A 149 -12.51 -10.13 -1.40
CA LEU A 149 -12.64 -8.78 -0.87
C LEU A 149 -12.80 -7.76 -2.00
N HIS A 150 -13.88 -7.00 -2.01
CA HIS A 150 -14.08 -5.89 -2.94
C HIS A 150 -15.01 -4.81 -2.36
N SER A 151 -15.10 -3.65 -3.01
CA SER A 151 -15.85 -2.49 -2.52
C SER A 151 -17.38 -2.63 -2.57
N ARG A 152 -17.93 -3.64 -3.28
CA ARG A 152 -19.38 -3.81 -3.47
C ARG A 152 -20.08 -4.56 -2.33
N PHE A 153 -19.40 -4.89 -1.25
CA PHE A 153 -20.05 -5.44 -0.06
C PHE A 153 -20.77 -4.34 0.72
N LEU A 154 -21.85 -4.71 1.40
CA LEU A 154 -22.54 -3.81 2.32
C LEU A 154 -21.59 -3.37 3.45
N ALA A 155 -21.76 -2.15 3.96
CA ALA A 155 -20.88 -1.57 4.96
C ALA A 155 -20.68 -2.47 6.20
N ALA A 156 -21.77 -3.08 6.70
CA ALA A 156 -21.70 -3.99 7.84
C ALA A 156 -20.90 -5.28 7.52
N GLU A 157 -21.06 -5.83 6.32
CA GLU A 157 -20.30 -7.00 5.87
C GLU A 157 -18.82 -6.66 5.69
N ARG A 158 -18.52 -5.45 5.22
CA ARG A 158 -17.15 -4.98 5.06
C ARG A 158 -16.42 -4.94 6.40
N VAL A 159 -17.01 -4.33 7.42
CA VAL A 159 -16.42 -4.27 8.77
C VAL A 159 -16.14 -5.68 9.33
N ALA A 160 -17.07 -6.62 9.15
CA ALA A 160 -16.89 -8.00 9.60
C ALA A 160 -15.74 -8.70 8.83
N ARG A 161 -15.63 -8.47 7.52
CA ARG A 161 -14.55 -9.01 6.69
C ARG A 161 -13.20 -8.39 7.04
N ASP A 162 -13.13 -7.08 7.23
CA ASP A 162 -11.91 -6.38 7.63
C ASP A 162 -11.40 -6.92 8.98
N ARG A 163 -12.31 -7.14 9.95
CA ARG A 163 -11.94 -7.78 11.22
C ARG A 163 -11.40 -9.19 11.01
N CYS A 164 -12.08 -10.02 10.24
CA CYS A 164 -11.64 -11.37 9.93
C CYS A 164 -10.24 -11.37 9.27
N MET A 165 -10.00 -10.43 8.35
CA MET A 165 -8.68 -10.27 7.72
C MET A 165 -7.58 -9.95 8.74
N LEU A 166 -7.85 -9.05 9.69
CA LEU A 166 -6.89 -8.73 10.75
C LEU A 166 -6.66 -9.90 11.72
N GLU A 167 -7.70 -10.66 12.04
CA GLU A 167 -7.60 -11.85 12.88
C GLU A 167 -6.76 -12.96 12.22
N LEU A 168 -6.87 -13.14 10.90
CA LEU A 168 -6.15 -14.18 10.15
C LEU A 168 -4.76 -13.75 9.70
N PHE A 169 -4.57 -12.49 9.28
CA PHE A 169 -3.35 -12.04 8.59
C PHE A 169 -2.67 -10.85 9.26
N GLY A 170 -3.22 -10.32 10.36
CA GLY A 170 -2.63 -9.21 11.12
C GLY A 170 -1.33 -9.60 11.84
N LYS A 171 -0.65 -8.60 12.40
CA LYS A 171 0.64 -8.77 13.10
C LYS A 171 0.57 -9.82 14.21
N ASP A 172 -0.46 -9.74 15.05
CA ASP A 172 -0.62 -10.57 16.24
C ASP A 172 -1.57 -11.76 15.99
N SER A 173 -1.74 -12.16 14.73
CA SER A 173 -2.62 -13.27 14.38
C SER A 173 -2.12 -14.58 14.99
N VAL A 174 -2.92 -15.15 15.90
CA VAL A 174 -2.71 -16.49 16.47
C VAL A 174 -3.45 -17.57 15.67
N GLN A 175 -4.29 -17.17 14.70
CA GLN A 175 -5.13 -18.06 13.88
C GLN A 175 -4.74 -18.02 12.40
N ARG A 176 -3.49 -17.62 12.09
CA ARG A 176 -3.02 -17.60 10.70
C ARG A 176 -3.21 -18.99 10.08
N PRO A 177 -3.94 -19.09 8.97
CA PRO A 177 -4.17 -20.38 8.33
C PRO A 177 -2.86 -20.95 7.77
N PHE A 178 -2.72 -22.28 7.81
CA PHE A 178 -1.58 -22.97 7.19
C PHE A 178 -1.47 -22.65 5.70
N ARG A 179 -2.62 -22.53 5.00
CA ARG A 179 -2.69 -22.23 3.57
C ARG A 179 -3.93 -21.43 3.26
N HIS A 180 -3.77 -20.27 2.61
CA HIS A 180 -4.92 -19.43 2.26
C HIS A 180 -4.63 -18.49 1.09
N VAL A 181 -5.65 -18.22 0.28
CA VAL A 181 -5.59 -17.24 -0.80
C VAL A 181 -6.67 -16.18 -0.60
N VAL A 182 -6.24 -14.92 -0.58
CA VAL A 182 -7.15 -13.78 -0.60
C VAL A 182 -7.17 -13.21 -2.01
N VAL A 183 -8.34 -13.14 -2.62
CA VAL A 183 -8.54 -12.43 -3.89
C VAL A 183 -9.21 -11.10 -3.57
N ALA A 184 -8.59 -10.00 -3.95
CA ALA A 184 -9.05 -8.66 -3.59
C ALA A 184 -9.02 -7.69 -4.78
N THR A 185 -9.72 -6.58 -4.62
CA THR A 185 -9.48 -5.37 -5.40
C THR A 185 -8.65 -4.38 -4.58
N GLN A 186 -8.58 -3.13 -4.98
CA GLN A 186 -7.81 -2.06 -4.30
C GLN A 186 -8.16 -1.88 -2.80
N VAL A 187 -9.23 -2.49 -2.32
CA VAL A 187 -9.63 -2.40 -0.90
C VAL A 187 -8.56 -2.92 0.07
N ILE A 188 -7.66 -3.80 -0.40
CA ILE A 188 -6.57 -4.34 0.41
C ILE A 188 -5.40 -3.35 0.59
N GLU A 189 -5.32 -2.32 -0.25
CA GLU A 189 -4.25 -1.32 -0.23
C GLU A 189 -4.36 -0.39 0.99
N GLN A 190 -5.58 -0.12 1.44
CA GLN A 190 -5.86 0.87 2.47
C GLN A 190 -6.34 0.24 3.78
N SER A 191 -5.95 0.84 4.89
CA SER A 191 -6.49 0.63 6.24
C SER A 191 -6.32 -0.75 6.89
N LEU A 192 -5.76 -1.77 6.19
CA LEU A 192 -5.58 -3.10 6.76
C LEU A 192 -4.10 -3.39 7.03
N ASP A 193 -3.77 -3.66 8.29
CA ASP A 193 -2.44 -4.10 8.71
C ASP A 193 -2.30 -5.62 8.59
N VAL A 194 -2.22 -6.09 7.34
CA VAL A 194 -2.16 -7.50 6.97
C VAL A 194 -0.84 -7.86 6.30
N ASP A 195 -0.47 -9.13 6.41
CA ASP A 195 0.80 -9.67 5.93
C ASP A 195 0.59 -10.93 5.09
N PHE A 196 1.19 -10.95 3.90
CA PHE A 196 1.14 -12.08 2.97
C PHE A 196 2.54 -12.57 2.62
N ASP A 197 2.63 -13.85 2.25
CA ASP A 197 3.88 -14.51 1.89
C ASP A 197 4.18 -14.42 0.38
N LEU A 198 3.13 -14.33 -0.44
CA LEU A 198 3.20 -14.18 -1.90
C LEU A 198 2.14 -13.18 -2.36
N MET A 199 2.48 -12.38 -3.36
CA MET A 199 1.56 -11.43 -3.96
C MET A 199 1.51 -11.61 -5.48
N LEU A 200 0.30 -11.67 -6.02
CA LEU A 200 0.03 -11.50 -7.44
C LEU A 200 -0.77 -10.21 -7.61
N THR A 201 -0.48 -9.41 -8.63
CA THR A 201 -1.20 -8.16 -8.84
C THR A 201 -1.31 -7.82 -10.31
N ASP A 202 -2.44 -7.27 -10.70
CA ASP A 202 -2.56 -6.60 -12.00
C ASP A 202 -1.62 -5.39 -12.05
N PRO A 203 -1.18 -4.97 -13.25
CA PRO A 203 -0.42 -3.75 -13.43
C PRO A 203 -1.16 -2.54 -12.85
N ALA A 204 -0.42 -1.66 -12.22
CA ALA A 204 -0.93 -0.41 -11.66
C ALA A 204 0.17 0.67 -11.71
N PRO A 205 -0.17 1.96 -11.53
CA PRO A 205 0.81 3.00 -11.28
C PRO A 205 1.78 2.62 -10.15
N MET A 206 3.04 3.05 -10.26
CA MET A 206 4.12 2.58 -9.37
C MET A 206 3.84 2.86 -7.88
N ASP A 207 3.23 3.98 -7.56
CA ASP A 207 2.82 4.35 -6.21
C ASP A 207 1.83 3.35 -5.61
N LEU A 208 0.84 2.89 -6.38
CA LEU A 208 -0.10 1.84 -5.96
C LEU A 208 0.59 0.48 -5.84
N VAL A 209 1.50 0.14 -6.76
CA VAL A 209 2.29 -1.10 -6.65
C VAL A 209 3.10 -1.10 -5.36
N LEU A 210 3.72 0.02 -4.99
CA LEU A 210 4.47 0.15 -3.74
C LEU A 210 3.57 -0.02 -2.50
N GLN A 211 2.35 0.53 -2.51
CA GLN A 211 1.38 0.34 -1.43
C GLN A 211 0.95 -1.13 -1.30
N ARG A 212 0.70 -1.81 -2.44
CA ARG A 212 0.39 -3.26 -2.49
C ARG A 212 1.54 -4.06 -1.89
N ILE A 213 2.75 -3.85 -2.36
CA ILE A 213 3.96 -4.53 -1.88
C ILE A 213 4.21 -4.26 -0.39
N GLY A 214 3.75 -3.15 0.16
CA GLY A 214 3.75 -2.88 1.59
C GLY A 214 2.97 -3.91 2.42
N ARG A 215 2.16 -4.78 1.82
CA ARG A 215 1.43 -5.90 2.46
C ARG A 215 2.15 -7.25 2.30
N LEU A 216 3.24 -7.28 1.55
CA LEU A 216 4.07 -8.46 1.32
C LEU A 216 5.24 -8.46 2.30
N HIS A 217 5.39 -9.54 3.08
CA HIS A 217 6.40 -9.65 4.15
C HIS A 217 6.44 -8.41 5.05
N ARG A 218 5.24 -7.96 5.43
CA ARG A 218 5.07 -6.76 6.24
C ARG A 218 5.51 -6.95 7.68
N HIS A 219 5.29 -8.15 8.20
CA HIS A 219 5.66 -8.51 9.57
C HIS A 219 6.74 -9.58 9.55
N ASP A 220 7.66 -9.52 10.52
CA ASP A 220 8.66 -10.57 10.69
C ASP A 220 7.97 -11.86 11.15
N ARG A 221 8.14 -12.93 10.33
CA ARG A 221 7.59 -14.26 10.59
C ARG A 221 8.66 -15.31 10.30
N GLY A 222 9.15 -15.93 11.36
CA GLY A 222 10.19 -16.96 11.24
C GLY A 222 9.73 -18.29 10.64
N ASP A 223 8.42 -18.51 10.51
CA ASP A 223 7.78 -19.77 10.11
C ASP A 223 7.33 -19.82 8.64
N ARG A 224 7.78 -18.88 7.80
CA ARG A 224 7.44 -18.87 6.37
C ARG A 224 7.97 -20.11 5.65
N PRO A 225 7.15 -20.77 4.80
CA PRO A 225 7.61 -21.89 3.97
C PRO A 225 8.86 -21.52 3.18
N VAL A 226 9.73 -22.50 2.94
CA VAL A 226 11.04 -22.27 2.29
C VAL A 226 10.89 -21.55 0.94
N ARG A 227 9.91 -21.94 0.13
CA ARG A 227 9.61 -21.30 -1.16
C ARG A 227 9.16 -19.84 -1.05
N LEU A 228 8.64 -19.45 0.10
CA LEU A 228 8.05 -18.13 0.34
C LEU A 228 8.91 -17.24 1.24
N ARG A 229 10.15 -17.64 1.53
CA ARG A 229 11.09 -16.82 2.31
C ARG A 229 11.58 -15.58 1.58
N GLU A 230 11.55 -15.62 0.25
CA GLU A 230 11.83 -14.45 -0.58
C GLU A 230 10.51 -13.71 -0.86
N ALA A 231 10.47 -12.41 -0.56
CA ALA A 231 9.29 -11.58 -0.80
C ALA A 231 9.11 -11.33 -2.32
N ARG A 232 8.20 -12.06 -2.96
CA ARG A 232 7.94 -11.99 -4.40
C ARG A 232 6.57 -11.40 -4.70
N CYS A 233 6.55 -10.35 -5.52
CA CYS A 233 5.36 -9.78 -6.11
C CYS A 233 5.34 -10.09 -7.61
N LEU A 234 4.41 -10.91 -8.05
CA LEU A 234 4.19 -11.27 -9.45
C LEU A 234 3.23 -10.27 -10.08
N VAL A 235 3.71 -9.48 -11.03
CA VAL A 235 2.87 -8.55 -11.78
C VAL A 235 2.36 -9.26 -13.02
N LEU A 236 1.04 -9.40 -13.10
CA LEU A 236 0.36 -10.10 -14.19
C LEU A 236 0.46 -9.24 -15.47
N VAL A 237 1.15 -9.72 -16.46
CA VAL A 237 1.25 -9.08 -17.78
C VAL A 237 0.63 -10.01 -18.84
N GLU A 238 -0.05 -9.41 -19.83
CA GLU A 238 -0.61 -10.14 -20.97
C GLU A 238 0.47 -10.69 -21.89
#